data_c2460f2026aa5811c99ba049fcfb3c42
#
_entry.id   c2460f2026aa5811c99ba049fcfb3c42
#
_cell.length_a   1.000
_cell.length_b   1.000
_cell.length_c   1.000
_cell.angle_alpha   90.00
_cell.angle_beta   90.00
_cell.angle_gamma   90.00
#
_symmetry.space_group_name_H-M   'P 1'
#
loop_
_entity.id
_entity.type
_entity.pdbx_description
1 polymer ?
#
loop_
_entity_poly.entity_id
_entity_poly.type
_entity_poly.pdbx_seq_one_letter_code
_entity_poly.pdbx_strand_id
1 'polypeptide(L)'
;MNRSRTEIVAMILDAANGGTTKTKIMYNVMLTYNQLKNYLSILIENNSIEYFEGTKTFKTTEKGLNLLKIHNGMAELLHIIAND
;
A
#
# COMPACT_ATOMS: atom_id res chain seq x y z
N MET A 1 8.85 6.18 14.68
CA MET A 1 9.22 6.57 13.31
C MET A 1 8.03 7.24 12.63
N ASN A 2 8.26 8.42 12.06
CA ASN A 2 7.20 9.16 11.39
C ASN A 2 7.17 8.82 9.91
N ARG A 3 6.09 8.17 9.49
CA ARG A 3 5.85 7.88 8.08
C ARG A 3 4.73 8.78 7.59
N SER A 4 4.87 9.30 6.37
CA SER A 4 3.78 10.05 5.75
C SER A 4 2.65 9.11 5.35
N ARG A 5 1.45 9.65 5.17
CA ARG A 5 0.32 8.86 4.68
C ARG A 5 0.60 8.26 3.30
N THR A 6 1.31 9.03 2.46
CA THR A 6 1.71 8.56 1.13
C THR A 6 2.64 7.36 1.24
N GLU A 7 3.61 7.40 2.15
CA GLU A 7 4.50 6.27 2.38
C GLU A 7 3.75 5.04 2.89
N ILE A 8 2.81 5.24 3.81
CA ILE A 8 2.00 4.13 4.34
C ILE A 8 1.18 3.50 3.23
N VAL A 9 0.53 4.30 2.39
CA VAL A 9 -0.23 3.79 1.24
C VAL A 9 0.66 2.99 0.31
N ALA A 10 1.84 3.51 -0.02
CA ALA A 10 2.80 2.81 -0.87
C ALA A 10 3.22 1.47 -0.26
N MET A 11 3.47 1.43 1.05
CA MET A 11 3.83 0.20 1.75
C MET A 11 2.70 -0.84 1.70
N ILE A 12 1.45 -0.40 1.85
CA ILE A 12 0.30 -1.29 1.77
C ILE A 12 0.14 -1.85 0.35
N LEU A 13 0.23 -0.98 -0.66
CA LEU A 13 0.13 -1.40 -2.06
C LEU A 13 1.22 -2.40 -2.44
N ASP A 14 2.42 -2.19 -1.93
CA ASP A 14 3.55 -3.10 -2.16
C ASP A 14 3.32 -4.44 -1.45
N ALA A 15 2.91 -4.41 -0.19
CA ALA A 15 2.63 -5.62 0.59
C ALA A 15 1.51 -6.47 -0.03
N ALA A 16 0.51 -5.83 -0.61
CA ALA A 16 -0.63 -6.52 -1.22
C ALA A 16 -0.40 -6.89 -2.69
N ASN A 17 0.77 -6.57 -3.23
CA ASN A 17 1.12 -6.95 -4.61
C ASN A 17 1.18 -8.47 -4.71
N GLY A 18 0.38 -9.04 -5.61
CA GLY A 18 0.28 -10.48 -5.77
C GLY A 18 -0.76 -11.14 -4.86
N GLY A 19 -1.28 -10.42 -3.89
CA GLY A 19 -2.32 -10.92 -2.98
C GLY A 19 -1.76 -11.42 -1.67
N THR A 20 -2.39 -11.03 -0.57
CA THR A 20 -1.99 -11.48 0.77
C THR A 20 -3.13 -11.27 1.77
N THR A 21 -2.97 -11.80 2.96
CA THR A 21 -3.96 -11.65 4.04
C THR A 21 -3.79 -10.32 4.77
N LYS A 22 -4.85 -9.87 5.41
CA LYS A 22 -4.84 -8.66 6.24
C LYS A 22 -3.77 -8.74 7.32
N THR A 23 -3.65 -9.90 7.97
CA THR A 23 -2.68 -10.11 9.04
C THR A 23 -1.25 -9.89 8.54
N LYS A 24 -0.92 -10.40 7.35
CA LYS A 24 0.41 -10.21 6.78
C LYS A 24 0.67 -8.78 6.40
N ILE A 25 -0.32 -8.09 5.84
CA ILE A 25 -0.19 -6.65 5.55
C ILE A 25 0.09 -5.89 6.84
N MET A 26 -0.74 -6.13 7.86
CA MET A 26 -0.62 -5.45 9.16
C MET A 26 0.78 -5.63 9.75
N TYR A 27 1.29 -6.84 9.69
CA TYR A 27 2.61 -7.17 10.21
C TYR A 27 3.72 -6.48 9.41
N ASN A 28 3.64 -6.54 8.08
CA ASN A 28 4.67 -5.98 7.20
C ASN A 28 4.69 -4.45 7.23
N VAL A 29 3.53 -3.83 7.39
CA VAL A 29 3.43 -2.37 7.38
C VAL A 29 3.48 -1.78 8.79
N MET A 30 3.41 -2.64 9.80
CA MET A 30 3.50 -2.22 11.21
C MET A 30 2.42 -1.22 11.59
N LEU A 31 1.17 -1.51 11.20
CA LEU A 31 0.00 -0.73 11.57
C LEU A 31 -0.85 -1.49 12.58
N THR A 32 -1.62 -0.75 13.39
CA THR A 32 -2.65 -1.37 14.20
C THR A 32 -3.80 -1.85 13.31
N TYR A 33 -4.63 -2.73 13.85
CA TYR A 33 -5.80 -3.23 13.13
C TYR A 33 -6.70 -2.08 12.64
N ASN A 34 -6.99 -1.14 13.52
CA ASN A 34 -7.89 -0.03 13.18
C ASN A 34 -7.29 0.89 12.11
N GLN A 35 -5.98 1.16 12.20
CA GLN A 35 -5.31 1.96 11.19
C GLN A 35 -5.38 1.29 9.82
N LEU A 36 -5.02 0.01 9.76
CA LEU A 36 -5.05 -0.73 8.50
C LEU A 36 -6.45 -0.82 7.93
N LYS A 37 -7.45 -1.08 8.78
CA LYS A 37 -8.85 -1.15 8.36
C LYS A 37 -9.29 0.11 7.64
N ASN A 38 -8.92 1.27 8.17
CA ASN A 38 -9.26 2.56 7.56
C ASN A 38 -8.59 2.74 6.20
N TYR A 39 -7.29 2.42 6.11
CA TYR A 39 -6.57 2.51 4.83
C TYR A 39 -7.13 1.54 3.80
N LEU A 40 -7.38 0.29 4.18
CA LEU A 40 -7.91 -0.71 3.25
C LEU A 40 -9.29 -0.32 2.74
N SER A 41 -10.16 0.20 3.59
CA SER A 41 -11.48 0.68 3.20
C SER A 41 -11.38 1.72 2.08
N ILE A 42 -10.52 2.71 2.24
CA ILE A 42 -10.32 3.77 1.28
C ILE A 42 -9.71 3.22 -0.02
N LEU A 43 -8.72 2.35 0.09
CA LEU A 43 -8.04 1.80 -1.07
C LEU A 43 -8.94 0.87 -1.89
N ILE A 44 -9.83 0.14 -1.23
CA ILE A 44 -10.83 -0.70 -1.90
C ILE A 44 -11.85 0.19 -2.61
N GLU A 45 -12.36 1.20 -1.93
CA GLU A 45 -13.32 2.14 -2.51
C GLU A 45 -12.74 2.87 -3.73
N ASN A 46 -11.45 3.16 -3.69
CA ASN A 46 -10.72 3.81 -4.79
C ASN A 46 -10.33 2.84 -5.91
N ASN A 47 -10.61 1.55 -5.76
CA ASN A 47 -10.22 0.49 -6.69
C ASN A 47 -8.71 0.28 -6.83
N SER A 48 -7.94 0.64 -5.81
CA SER A 48 -6.50 0.41 -5.78
C SER A 48 -6.14 -0.96 -5.18
N ILE A 49 -7.06 -1.50 -4.37
CA ILE A 49 -6.95 -2.85 -3.81
C ILE A 49 -8.29 -3.55 -4.01
N GLU A 50 -8.24 -4.84 -4.29
CA GLU A 50 -9.42 -5.70 -4.40
C GLU A 50 -9.38 -6.75 -3.29
N TYR A 51 -10.56 -7.01 -2.68
CA TYR A 51 -10.69 -8.05 -1.67
C TYR A 51 -11.37 -9.27 -2.27
N PHE A 52 -10.79 -10.45 -2.01
CA PHE A 52 -11.32 -11.74 -2.48
C PHE A 52 -11.88 -12.49 -1.28
N GLU A 53 -13.19 -12.57 -1.19
CA GLU A 53 -13.88 -13.20 -0.06
C GLU A 53 -13.53 -14.68 0.09
N GLY A 54 -13.42 -15.42 -1.02
CA GLY A 54 -13.16 -16.85 -0.98
C GLY A 54 -11.83 -17.22 -0.32
N THR A 55 -10.81 -16.43 -0.54
CA THR A 55 -9.48 -16.64 0.03
C THR A 55 -9.18 -15.70 1.18
N LYS A 56 -10.04 -14.73 1.42
CA LYS A 56 -9.85 -13.67 2.42
C LYS A 56 -8.53 -12.93 2.20
N THR A 57 -8.22 -12.65 0.94
CA THR A 57 -6.99 -11.96 0.57
C THR A 57 -7.29 -10.61 -0.07
N PHE A 58 -6.30 -9.72 0.05
CA PHE A 58 -6.30 -8.40 -0.56
C PHE A 58 -5.23 -8.38 -1.63
N LYS A 59 -5.55 -7.86 -2.79
CA LYS A 59 -4.62 -7.80 -3.90
C LYS A 59 -4.61 -6.41 -4.52
N THR A 60 -3.43 -5.86 -4.69
CA THR A 60 -3.25 -4.58 -5.38
C THR A 60 -3.66 -4.72 -6.83
N THR A 61 -4.53 -3.83 -7.29
CA THR A 61 -5.03 -3.80 -8.65
C THR A 61 -3.99 -3.17 -9.59
N GLU A 62 -4.25 -3.21 -10.88
CA GLU A 62 -3.41 -2.52 -11.86
C GLU A 62 -3.33 -1.03 -11.55
N LYS A 63 -4.46 -0.41 -11.18
CA LYS A 63 -4.49 0.99 -10.77
C LYS A 63 -3.59 1.23 -9.56
N GLY A 64 -3.67 0.35 -8.56
CA GLY A 64 -2.82 0.43 -7.38
C GLY A 64 -1.35 0.27 -7.69
N LEU A 65 -1.00 -0.63 -8.60
CA LEU A 65 0.39 -0.82 -9.03
C LEU A 65 0.91 0.40 -9.77
N ASN A 66 0.07 1.07 -10.57
CA ASN A 66 0.46 2.30 -11.25
C ASN A 66 0.73 3.42 -10.25
N LEU A 67 -0.10 3.54 -9.20
CA LEU A 67 0.13 4.52 -8.15
C LEU A 67 1.44 4.24 -7.40
N LEU A 68 1.71 2.97 -7.12
CA LEU A 68 2.95 2.57 -6.46
C LEU A 68 4.17 2.92 -7.30
N LYS A 69 4.10 2.70 -8.62
CA LYS A 69 5.16 3.06 -9.56
C LYS A 69 5.43 4.56 -9.55
N ILE A 70 4.37 5.36 -9.57
CA ILE A 70 4.49 6.83 -9.54
C ILE A 70 5.17 7.25 -8.25
N HIS A 71 4.73 6.69 -7.11
CA HIS A 71 5.33 7.01 -5.81
C HIS A 71 6.83 6.65 -5.81
N ASN A 72 7.19 5.46 -6.26
CA ASN A 72 8.57 5.01 -6.27
C ASN A 72 9.43 5.86 -7.19
N GLY A 73 8.90 6.27 -8.35
CA GLY A 73 9.59 7.16 -9.27
C GLY A 73 9.86 8.54 -8.67
N MET A 74 8.87 9.10 -7.97
CA MET A 74 9.03 10.38 -7.30
C MET A 74 10.02 10.29 -6.15
N ALA A 75 9.96 9.22 -5.37
CA ALA A 75 10.87 9.00 -4.25
C ALA A 75 12.32 8.90 -4.74
N GLU A 76 12.55 8.17 -5.84
CA GLU A 76 13.86 8.04 -6.45
C GLU A 76 14.39 9.39 -6.94
N LEU A 77 13.54 10.16 -7.63
CA LEU A 77 13.91 11.48 -8.12
C LEU A 77 14.29 12.42 -6.98
N LEU A 78 13.48 12.43 -5.92
CA LEU A 78 13.76 13.28 -4.75
C LEU A 78 15.06 12.87 -4.05
N HIS A 79 15.35 11.58 -4.02
CA HIS A 79 16.61 11.08 -3.47
C HIS A 79 17.82 11.59 -4.26
N ILE A 80 17.73 11.54 -5.60
CA ILE A 80 18.78 12.04 -6.48
C ILE A 80 19.00 13.56 -6.26
N ILE A 81 17.90 14.31 -6.20
CA ILE A 81 17.96 15.77 -5.97
C ILE A 81 18.59 16.07 -4.61
N ALA A 82 18.23 15.32 -3.57
CA ALA A 82 18.75 15.56 -2.23
C ALA A 82 20.24 15.27 -2.09
N ASN A 83 20.80 14.40 -2.94
CA ASN A 83 22.21 14.03 -2.90
C ASN A 83 23.07 14.78 -3.92
N ASP A 84 22.49 15.73 -4.61
CA ASP A 84 23.19 16.50 -5.66
C ASP A 84 24.04 17.68 -5.10
#